data_ec8752607d58cd715b53910e62263393
#
_entry.id   ec8752607d58cd715b53910e62263393
#
_cell.length_a   1.000
_cell.length_b   1.000
_cell.length_c   1.000
_cell.angle_alpha   90.00
_cell.angle_beta   90.00
_cell.angle_gamma   90.00
#
_symmetry.space_group_name_H-M   'P 1'
#
loop_
_entity.id
_entity.type
_entity.pdbx_description
1 polymer ?
#
loop_
_entity_poly.entity_id
_entity_poly.type
_entity_poly.pdbx_seq_one_letter_code
_entity_poly.pdbx_strand_id
1 'polypeptide(L)'
;RRQRQMCIETGRNNWHIHHAEKGGGQILVCVAGRGFYQEWGKTPICMTAGDVVNIPAGVKHWHGAAPDSWFSHLVVEVPGENTHTEWCEPVSNEDYANIK
;
A
#
# COMPACT_ATOMS: atom_id res chain seq x y z
N ARG A 1 13.43 -14.06 7.31
CA ARG A 1 13.97 -13.48 6.08
C ARG A 1 13.04 -12.43 5.53
N ARG A 2 13.57 -11.25 5.28
CA ARG A 2 12.80 -10.18 4.67
C ARG A 2 12.85 -10.28 3.17
N GLN A 3 11.74 -9.96 2.54
CA GLN A 3 11.65 -9.81 1.10
C GLN A 3 11.44 -8.34 0.75
N ARG A 4 12.14 -7.91 -0.28
CA ARG A 4 12.06 -6.55 -0.80
C ARG A 4 11.71 -6.61 -2.27
N GLN A 5 10.86 -5.71 -2.70
CA GLN A 5 10.46 -5.64 -4.09
C GLN A 5 10.34 -4.19 -4.52
N MET A 6 11.02 -3.84 -5.59
CA MET A 6 10.87 -2.55 -6.25
C MET A 6 9.77 -2.64 -7.28
N CYS A 7 8.79 -1.76 -7.21
CA CYS A 7 7.64 -1.77 -8.10
C CYS A 7 7.44 -0.39 -8.74
N ILE A 8 6.86 -0.39 -9.95
CA ILE A 8 6.40 0.83 -10.61
C ILE A 8 4.91 0.62 -10.91
N GLU A 9 4.08 1.53 -10.44
CA GLU A 9 2.64 1.47 -10.63
C GLU A 9 2.13 2.68 -11.41
N THR A 10 1.07 2.46 -12.20
CA THR A 10 0.37 3.52 -12.92
C THR A 10 -1.11 3.56 -12.55
N GLY A 11 -1.54 2.74 -11.62
CA GLY A 11 -2.91 2.67 -11.16
C GLY A 11 -2.92 2.31 -9.69
N ARG A 12 -3.98 1.65 -9.26
CA ARG A 12 -4.18 1.26 -7.86
C ARG A 12 -4.38 -0.23 -7.74
N ASN A 13 -4.02 -0.78 -6.57
CA ASN A 13 -4.40 -2.15 -6.27
C ASN A 13 -5.77 -2.17 -5.57
N ASN A 14 -6.26 -3.37 -5.27
CA ASN A 14 -7.52 -3.54 -4.54
C ASN A 14 -7.30 -3.34 -3.05
N TRP A 15 -8.40 -3.09 -2.33
CA TRP A 15 -8.37 -3.20 -0.88
C TRP A 15 -7.88 -4.59 -0.51
N HIS A 16 -7.01 -4.68 0.48
CA HIS A 16 -6.48 -5.97 0.93
C HIS A 16 -5.95 -5.88 2.35
N ILE A 17 -5.73 -7.04 2.95
CA ILE A 17 -5.28 -7.17 4.33
C ILE A 17 -4.13 -8.17 4.35
N HIS A 18 -3.04 -7.80 4.99
CA HIS A 18 -1.94 -8.74 5.27
C HIS A 18 -2.16 -9.32 6.66
N HIS A 19 -2.58 -10.59 6.71
CA HIS A 19 -2.85 -11.27 7.96
C HIS A 19 -1.59 -11.94 8.50
N ALA A 20 -1.45 -11.96 9.82
CA ALA A 20 -0.40 -12.70 10.50
C ALA A 20 -0.85 -12.99 11.93
N GLU A 21 -0.45 -14.14 12.47
CA GLU A 21 -0.71 -14.45 13.88
C GLU A 21 0.20 -13.66 14.78
N LYS A 22 1.44 -13.45 14.37
CA LYS A 22 2.41 -12.59 15.07
C LYS A 22 3.24 -11.84 14.04
N GLY A 23 3.62 -10.62 14.34
CA GLY A 23 4.42 -9.80 13.45
C GLY A 23 3.72 -9.52 12.13
N GLY A 24 4.46 -9.57 11.04
CA GLY A 24 3.90 -9.37 9.71
C GLY A 24 3.69 -7.91 9.36
N GLY A 25 2.95 -7.69 8.26
CA GLY A 25 2.73 -6.36 7.72
C GLY A 25 3.74 -6.00 6.65
N GLN A 26 3.73 -4.75 6.24
CA GLN A 26 4.62 -4.24 5.20
C GLN A 26 5.16 -2.88 5.55
N ILE A 27 6.31 -2.56 4.98
CA ILE A 27 6.84 -1.19 4.96
C ILE A 27 6.85 -0.76 3.51
N LEU A 28 6.20 0.37 3.22
CA LEU A 28 6.09 0.93 1.89
C LEU A 28 6.90 2.22 1.83
N VAL A 29 7.88 2.27 0.93
CA VAL A 29 8.75 3.43 0.77
C VAL A 29 8.52 4.01 -0.62
N CYS A 30 8.14 5.28 -0.69
CA CYS A 30 8.05 5.97 -1.98
C CYS A 30 9.45 6.37 -2.44
N VAL A 31 9.82 5.94 -3.63
CA VAL A 31 11.15 6.20 -4.19
C VAL A 31 11.08 7.35 -5.19
N ALA A 32 10.05 7.39 -6.03
CA ALA A 32 9.90 8.40 -7.06
C ALA A 32 8.44 8.49 -7.49
N GLY A 33 8.08 9.59 -8.14
CA GLY A 33 6.72 9.82 -8.56
C GLY A 33 5.83 10.25 -7.41
N ARG A 34 4.53 10.05 -7.55
CA ARG A 34 3.55 10.41 -6.54
C ARG A 34 2.49 9.33 -6.45
N GLY A 35 2.22 8.90 -5.23
CA GLY A 35 1.23 7.88 -4.98
C GLY A 35 0.41 8.18 -3.75
N PHE A 36 -0.51 7.25 -3.45
CA PHE A 36 -1.40 7.35 -2.31
C PHE A 36 -1.47 6.03 -1.58
N TYR A 37 -1.71 6.14 -0.28
CA TYR A 37 -1.99 5.02 0.61
C TYR A 37 -3.22 5.38 1.44
N GLN A 38 -4.14 4.44 1.57
CA GLN A 38 -5.34 4.67 2.37
C GLN A 38 -5.68 3.43 3.18
N GLU A 39 -5.91 3.64 4.48
CA GLU A 39 -6.50 2.63 5.35
C GLU A 39 -8.02 2.76 5.31
N TRP A 40 -8.69 1.63 5.44
CA TRP A 40 -10.15 1.60 5.45
C TRP A 40 -10.71 2.51 6.54
N GLY A 41 -11.62 3.41 6.16
CA GLY A 41 -12.24 4.35 7.08
C GLY A 41 -11.42 5.59 7.39
N LYS A 42 -10.28 5.78 6.73
CA LYS A 42 -9.41 6.94 6.95
C LYS A 42 -9.17 7.72 5.67
N THR A 43 -8.63 8.92 5.83
CA THR A 43 -8.29 9.79 4.70
C THR A 43 -7.06 9.26 3.97
N PRO A 44 -7.04 9.30 2.62
CA PRO A 44 -5.84 8.93 1.86
C PRO A 44 -4.65 9.82 2.21
N ILE A 45 -3.48 9.20 2.21
CA ILE A 45 -2.21 9.89 2.45
C ILE A 45 -1.44 9.97 1.14
N CYS A 46 -1.04 11.19 0.75
CA CYS A 46 -0.19 11.39 -0.41
C CYS A 46 1.24 11.04 -0.06
N MET A 47 1.89 10.27 -0.93
CA MET A 47 3.28 9.86 -0.76
C MET A 47 4.12 10.47 -1.86
N THR A 48 5.24 11.07 -1.48
CA THR A 48 6.26 11.57 -2.39
C THR A 48 7.60 10.93 -2.02
N ALA A 49 8.61 11.15 -2.85
CA ALA A 49 9.92 10.50 -2.66
C ALA A 49 10.46 10.73 -1.24
N GLY A 50 10.83 9.65 -0.59
CA GLY A 50 11.35 9.66 0.78
C GLY A 50 10.31 9.32 1.84
N ASP A 51 9.02 9.31 1.49
CA ASP A 51 7.98 8.98 2.47
C ASP A 51 7.94 7.48 2.73
N VAL A 52 7.71 7.14 3.99
CA VAL A 52 7.65 5.75 4.46
C VAL A 52 6.35 5.54 5.20
N VAL A 53 5.65 4.46 4.86
CA VAL A 53 4.43 4.06 5.55
C VAL A 53 4.65 2.66 6.13
N ASN A 54 4.41 2.52 7.43
CA ASN A 54 4.41 1.23 8.09
C ASN A 54 2.98 0.71 8.13
N ILE A 55 2.74 -0.42 7.49
CA ILE A 55 1.41 -1.02 7.39
C ILE A 55 1.38 -2.24 8.31
N PRO A 56 0.76 -2.14 9.49
CA PRO A 56 0.66 -3.29 10.40
C PRO A 56 -0.16 -4.42 9.79
N ALA A 57 0.08 -5.64 10.26
CA ALA A 57 -0.76 -6.77 9.90
C ALA A 57 -2.20 -6.51 10.37
N GLY A 58 -3.17 -6.99 9.61
CA GLY A 58 -4.59 -6.87 9.94
C GLY A 58 -5.25 -5.57 9.49
N VAL A 59 -4.51 -4.64 8.91
CA VAL A 59 -5.05 -3.38 8.44
C VAL A 59 -5.52 -3.51 6.99
N LYS A 60 -6.78 -3.19 6.74
CA LYS A 60 -7.35 -3.16 5.39
C LYS A 60 -6.92 -1.85 4.72
N HIS A 61 -6.26 -1.96 3.58
CA HIS A 61 -5.66 -0.80 2.92
C HIS A 61 -5.53 -1.02 1.42
N TRP A 62 -5.18 0.04 0.71
CA TRP A 62 -4.74 -0.01 -0.68
C TRP A 62 -3.66 1.03 -0.91
N HIS A 63 -2.90 0.87 -1.97
CA HIS A 63 -1.98 1.89 -2.45
C HIS A 63 -1.98 1.93 -3.96
N GLY A 64 -1.52 3.04 -4.52
CA GLY A 64 -1.45 3.19 -5.96
C GLY A 64 -0.86 4.51 -6.36
N ALA A 65 -0.65 4.67 -7.66
CA ALA A 65 -0.18 5.92 -8.23
C ALA A 65 -1.25 6.99 -8.14
N ALA A 66 -0.83 8.25 -8.05
CA ALA A 66 -1.75 9.36 -8.22
C ALA A 66 -2.36 9.28 -9.63
N PRO A 67 -3.63 9.74 -9.82
CA PRO A 67 -4.28 9.62 -11.12
C PRO A 67 -3.51 10.25 -12.29
N ASP A 68 -2.68 11.24 -12.02
CA ASP A 68 -1.92 11.97 -13.04
C ASP A 68 -0.41 11.68 -13.00
N SER A 69 -0.02 10.57 -12.35
CA SER A 69 1.40 10.28 -12.15
C SER A 69 1.64 8.77 -12.18
N TRP A 70 2.91 8.41 -12.17
CA TRP A 70 3.35 7.06 -11.87
C TRP A 70 3.95 7.06 -10.45
N PHE A 71 4.19 5.87 -9.92
CA PHE A 71 4.61 5.71 -8.53
C PHE A 71 5.61 4.56 -8.46
N SER A 72 6.84 4.88 -8.11
CA SER A 72 7.87 3.87 -7.86
C SER A 72 8.05 3.71 -6.36
N HIS A 73 7.94 2.49 -5.87
CA HIS A 73 8.01 2.23 -4.44
C HIS A 73 8.75 0.95 -4.14
N LEU A 74 9.31 0.90 -2.95
CA LEU A 74 9.95 -0.28 -2.39
C LEU A 74 9.02 -0.87 -1.35
N VAL A 75 8.74 -2.15 -1.47
CA VAL A 75 7.95 -2.89 -0.51
C VAL A 75 8.87 -3.81 0.28
N VAL A 76 8.80 -3.74 1.61
CA VAL A 76 9.54 -4.62 2.49
C VAL A 76 8.54 -5.44 3.29
N GLU A 77 8.56 -6.76 3.10
CA GLU A 77 7.73 -7.67 3.88
C GLU A 77 8.32 -7.82 5.27
N VAL A 78 7.51 -7.59 6.29
CA VAL A 78 7.93 -7.77 7.67
C VAL A 78 7.71 -9.24 8.04
N PRO A 79 8.72 -9.94 8.58
CA PRO A 79 8.55 -11.35 8.99
C PRO A 79 7.43 -11.53 10.00
N GLY A 80 6.65 -12.60 9.83
CA GLY A 80 5.55 -12.92 10.73
C GLY A 80 5.22 -14.39 10.67
N GLU A 81 4.29 -14.83 11.53
CA GLU A 81 3.84 -16.22 11.61
C GLU A 81 2.52 -16.39 10.91
N ASN A 82 2.43 -17.43 10.07
CA ASN A 82 1.22 -17.80 9.33
C ASN A 82 0.66 -16.62 8.54
N THR A 83 1.53 -15.96 7.76
CA THR A 83 1.16 -14.79 6.99
C THR A 83 0.42 -15.18 5.71
N HIS A 84 -0.59 -14.39 5.37
CA HIS A 84 -1.28 -14.51 4.09
C HIS A 84 -1.96 -13.20 3.75
N THR A 85 -2.24 -12.99 2.46
CA THR A 85 -2.92 -11.78 2.00
C THR A 85 -4.36 -12.12 1.65
N GLU A 86 -5.28 -11.33 2.18
CA GLU A 86 -6.69 -11.40 1.82
C GLU A 86 -7.00 -10.26 0.86
N TRP A 87 -7.40 -10.59 -0.36
CA TRP A 87 -7.81 -9.60 -1.35
C TRP A 87 -9.28 -9.29 -1.17
N CYS A 88 -9.60 -8.01 -1.11
CA CYS A 88 -10.94 -7.50 -0.87
C CYS A 88 -11.48 -6.83 -2.13
N GLU A 89 -12.46 -5.95 -1.97
CA GLU A 89 -13.09 -5.29 -3.10
C GLU A 89 -12.15 -4.30 -3.81
N PRO A 90 -12.40 -3.99 -5.09
CA PRO A 90 -11.66 -2.94 -5.77
C PRO A 90 -11.91 -1.58 -5.11
N VAL A 91 -10.93 -0.69 -5.20
CA VAL A 91 -11.13 0.72 -4.84
C VAL A 91 -12.05 1.33 -5.88
N SER A 92 -13.13 2.00 -5.46
CA SER A 92 -14.09 2.56 -6.40
C SER A 92 -13.45 3.66 -7.24
N ASN A 93 -13.94 3.82 -8.47
CA ASN A 93 -13.49 4.90 -9.33
C ASN A 93 -13.74 6.27 -8.69
N GLU A 94 -14.85 6.41 -7.98
CA GLU A 94 -15.19 7.65 -7.28
C GLU A 94 -14.17 7.96 -6.19
N ASP A 95 -13.84 6.99 -5.34
CA ASP A 95 -12.87 7.19 -4.28
C ASP A 95 -11.50 7.54 -4.86
N TYR A 96 -11.09 6.83 -5.90
CA TYR A 96 -9.79 7.07 -6.53
C TYR A 96 -9.73 8.44 -7.20
N ALA A 97 -10.81 8.86 -7.86
CA ALA A 97 -10.85 10.14 -8.56
C ALA A 97 -10.87 11.34 -7.61
N ASN A 98 -11.36 11.16 -6.39
CA ASN A 98 -11.44 12.22 -5.38
C ASN A 98 -10.15 12.42 -4.60
N ILE A 99 -9.13 11.66 -4.88
CA ILE A 99 -7.82 11.80 -4.25
C ILE A 99 -7.11 13.04 -4.79
N LYS A 100 -6.56 13.82 -3.91
CA LYS A 100 -5.85 15.05 -4.29
C LYS A 100 -4.48 15.14 -3.68
#